data_242f037d9d87b938ef7bc1602c77c0b7
#
_entry.id   242f037d9d87b938ef7bc1602c77c0b7
#
_cell.length_a   1.000
_cell.length_b   1.000
_cell.length_c   1.000
_cell.angle_alpha   90.00
_cell.angle_beta   90.00
_cell.angle_gamma   90.00
#
_symmetry.space_group_name_H-M   'P 1'
#
loop_
_entity.id
_entity.type
_entity.pdbx_description
1 polymer ?
#
loop_
_entity_poly.entity_id
_entity_poly.type
_entity_poly.pdbx_seq_one_letter_code
_entity_poly.pdbx_strand_id
1 'polypeptide(L)'
;VSYLYIATLMNFISTRNNAPAATLSQAIAAGLAPDGGLYVPEHMPAARQLQRGDTLADTAAQLIAPFFEDDALAAELPAICREAFGFPAPLLPLATPNDQVLELFHGPTAAFKDFGARFLAACLTRLHRQADRPLTILVATSGDTGAAVAAAFHKQPGLRVVVLYPDGRVSPRQAHQLG
;
A
#
# COMPACT_ATOMS: atom_id res chain seq x y z
N VAL A 1 41.35 2.90 3.10
CA VAL A 1 40.62 3.04 1.84
C VAL A 1 39.18 3.23 2.26
N SER A 2 38.71 4.50 2.24
CA SER A 2 37.29 4.81 2.49
C SER A 2 36.49 4.46 1.23
N TYR A 3 35.69 3.43 1.29
CA TYR A 3 34.67 3.18 0.27
C TYR A 3 33.59 4.24 0.41
N LEU A 4 33.51 5.16 -0.55
CA LEU A 4 32.36 6.02 -0.72
C LEU A 4 31.17 5.11 -1.11
N TYR A 5 30.29 4.84 -0.16
CA TYR A 5 29.02 4.19 -0.45
C TYR A 5 28.16 5.23 -1.18
N ILE A 6 28.17 5.17 -2.50
CA ILE A 6 27.18 5.94 -3.28
C ILE A 6 25.86 5.24 -3.01
N ALA A 7 25.02 5.85 -2.19
CA ALA A 7 23.65 5.39 -2.01
C ALA A 7 23.01 5.42 -3.41
N THR A 8 22.77 4.25 -3.97
CA THR A 8 22.08 4.15 -5.25
C THR A 8 20.60 4.38 -4.96
N LEU A 9 20.07 5.50 -5.43
CA LEU A 9 18.63 5.79 -5.36
C LEU A 9 17.83 4.57 -5.77
N MET A 10 16.81 4.21 -4.99
CA MET A 10 15.90 3.13 -5.35
C MET A 10 15.02 3.60 -6.50
N ASN A 11 15.25 3.04 -7.69
CA ASN A 11 14.44 3.29 -8.86
C ASN A 11 13.32 2.25 -8.99
N PHE A 12 12.22 2.68 -9.61
CA PHE A 12 11.11 1.82 -9.99
C PHE A 12 10.97 1.83 -11.50
N ILE A 13 11.00 0.68 -12.12
CA ILE A 13 10.97 0.48 -13.55
C ILE A 13 9.66 -0.15 -14.01
N SER A 14 9.25 0.11 -15.24
CA SER A 14 8.07 -0.52 -15.81
C SER A 14 8.33 -2.00 -16.12
N THR A 15 7.35 -2.86 -15.85
CA THR A 15 7.37 -4.27 -16.28
C THR A 15 7.40 -4.46 -17.78
N ARG A 16 7.15 -3.41 -18.57
CA ARG A 16 7.24 -3.41 -20.04
C ARG A 16 8.56 -2.84 -20.56
N ASN A 17 9.40 -2.31 -19.68
CA ASN A 17 10.72 -1.73 -20.00
C ASN A 17 10.72 -0.64 -21.09
N ASN A 18 9.60 0.06 -21.28
CA ASN A 18 9.45 1.11 -22.31
C ASN A 18 8.96 2.44 -21.69
N ALA A 19 9.35 2.69 -20.46
CA ALA A 19 9.05 3.92 -19.74
C ALA A 19 10.28 4.37 -18.94
N PRO A 20 10.42 5.68 -18.65
CA PRO A 20 11.46 6.16 -17.74
C PRO A 20 11.33 5.53 -16.37
N ALA A 21 12.46 5.34 -15.69
CA ALA A 21 12.45 4.99 -14.27
C ALA A 21 11.82 6.13 -13.44
N ALA A 22 11.17 5.76 -12.35
CA ALA A 22 10.48 6.67 -11.45
C ALA A 22 10.99 6.51 -10.00
N THR A 23 10.84 7.53 -9.17
CA THR A 23 10.95 7.38 -7.72
C THR A 23 9.74 6.63 -7.18
N LEU A 24 9.81 6.15 -5.93
CA LEU A 24 8.67 5.50 -5.29
C LEU A 24 7.43 6.42 -5.27
N SER A 25 7.60 7.66 -4.84
CA SER A 25 6.51 8.65 -4.80
C SER A 25 5.88 8.90 -6.17
N GLN A 26 6.69 8.97 -7.23
CA GLN A 26 6.20 9.09 -8.61
C GLN A 26 5.43 7.83 -9.06
N ALA A 27 5.97 6.66 -8.76
CA ALA A 27 5.33 5.38 -9.09
C ALA A 27 3.97 5.21 -8.38
N ILE A 28 3.90 5.55 -7.09
CA ILE A 28 2.66 5.52 -6.30
C ILE A 28 1.64 6.52 -6.86
N ALA A 29 2.06 7.74 -7.17
CA ALA A 29 1.17 8.78 -7.67
C ALA A 29 0.62 8.46 -9.08
N ALA A 30 1.45 7.85 -9.93
CA ALA A 30 1.06 7.48 -11.30
C ALA A 30 0.20 6.21 -11.35
N GLY A 31 0.44 5.24 -10.46
CA GLY A 31 -0.22 3.93 -10.45
C GLY A 31 0.24 3.00 -11.56
N LEU A 32 0.25 3.47 -12.81
CA LEU A 32 0.75 2.75 -13.98
C LEU A 32 1.84 3.56 -14.67
N ALA A 33 2.80 2.87 -15.26
CA ALA A 33 3.81 3.50 -16.10
C ALA A 33 3.19 3.99 -17.43
N PRO A 34 3.78 5.00 -18.12
CA PRO A 34 3.26 5.54 -19.38
C PRO A 34 3.09 4.51 -20.48
N ASP A 35 3.85 3.42 -20.46
CA ASP A 35 3.74 2.30 -21.39
C ASP A 35 2.65 1.26 -21.00
N GLY A 36 1.90 1.53 -19.92
CA GLY A 36 0.87 0.66 -19.38
C GLY A 36 1.40 -0.54 -18.58
N GLY A 37 2.69 -0.55 -18.23
CA GLY A 37 3.30 -1.51 -17.33
C GLY A 37 3.07 -1.15 -15.86
N LEU A 38 3.34 -2.11 -14.96
CA LEU A 38 3.40 -1.87 -13.52
C LEU A 38 4.80 -1.39 -13.15
N TYR A 39 4.87 -0.51 -12.14
CA TYR A 39 6.15 -0.17 -11.54
C TYR A 39 6.59 -1.25 -10.56
N VAL A 40 7.82 -1.71 -10.70
CA VAL A 40 8.50 -2.65 -9.81
C VAL A 40 9.85 -2.08 -9.41
N PRO A 41 10.39 -2.39 -8.23
CA PRO A 41 11.74 -1.96 -7.88
C PRO A 41 12.76 -2.52 -8.88
N GLU A 42 13.71 -1.69 -9.30
CA GLU A 42 14.77 -2.09 -10.25
C GLU A 42 15.63 -3.23 -9.69
N HIS A 43 15.80 -3.26 -8.38
CA HIS A 43 16.45 -4.37 -7.68
C HIS A 43 15.81 -4.58 -6.30
N MET A 44 15.88 -5.80 -5.80
CA MET A 44 15.43 -6.08 -4.44
C MET A 44 16.50 -5.61 -3.45
N PRO A 45 16.14 -4.83 -2.43
CA PRO A 45 17.07 -4.45 -1.39
C PRO A 45 17.65 -5.66 -0.69
N ALA A 46 18.88 -5.54 -0.19
CA ALA A 46 19.48 -6.58 0.64
C ALA A 46 18.63 -6.80 1.91
N ALA A 47 18.46 -8.07 2.27
CA ALA A 47 17.76 -8.41 3.51
C ALA A 47 18.50 -7.80 4.70
N ARG A 48 17.78 -7.04 5.52
CA ARG A 48 18.28 -6.47 6.77
C ARG A 48 17.85 -7.34 7.94
N GLN A 49 18.66 -7.38 8.98
CA GLN A 49 18.26 -8.01 10.22
C GLN A 49 17.16 -7.15 10.87
N LEU A 50 15.96 -7.71 11.00
CA LEU A 50 14.85 -7.00 11.62
C LEU A 50 15.02 -6.98 13.13
N GLN A 51 14.79 -5.84 13.73
CA GLN A 51 14.57 -5.75 15.17
C GLN A 51 13.14 -6.20 15.47
N ARG A 52 12.94 -6.92 16.56
CA ARG A 52 11.58 -7.29 16.98
C ARG A 52 10.78 -6.00 17.23
N GLY A 53 9.76 -5.76 16.43
CA GLY A 53 8.82 -4.67 16.62
C GLY A 53 7.73 -5.06 17.62
N ASP A 54 7.21 -4.08 18.36
CA ASP A 54 6.12 -4.31 19.30
C ASP A 54 4.77 -4.46 18.58
N THR A 55 4.68 -3.90 17.38
CA THR A 55 3.46 -3.90 16.56
C THR A 55 3.74 -4.33 15.12
N LEU A 56 2.66 -4.69 14.40
CA LEU A 56 2.74 -4.93 12.95
C LEU A 56 3.28 -3.69 12.20
N ALA A 57 2.88 -2.50 12.61
CA ALA A 57 3.33 -1.25 12.01
C ALA A 57 4.85 -1.03 12.16
N ASP A 58 5.44 -1.37 13.32
CA ASP A 58 6.88 -1.24 13.55
C ASP A 58 7.67 -2.23 12.68
N THR A 59 7.17 -3.46 12.58
CA THR A 59 7.77 -4.49 11.71
C THR A 59 7.68 -4.07 10.24
N ALA A 60 6.50 -3.59 9.81
CA ALA A 60 6.28 -3.13 8.44
C ALA A 60 7.20 -1.94 8.09
N ALA A 61 7.34 -0.96 8.98
CA ALA A 61 8.21 0.18 8.75
C ALA A 61 9.66 -0.25 8.51
N GLN A 62 10.18 -1.24 9.26
CA GLN A 62 11.53 -1.76 9.06
C GLN A 62 11.68 -2.52 7.73
N LEU A 63 10.70 -3.36 7.38
CA LEU A 63 10.71 -4.16 6.15
C LEU A 63 10.62 -3.31 4.89
N ILE A 64 9.81 -2.26 4.94
CA ILE A 64 9.51 -1.41 3.79
C ILE A 64 10.55 -0.29 3.63
N ALA A 65 11.23 0.13 4.72
CA ALA A 65 12.18 1.24 4.70
C ALA A 65 13.20 1.22 3.54
N PRO A 66 13.80 0.07 3.16
CA PRO A 66 14.77 0.06 2.07
C PRO A 66 14.20 0.51 0.70
N PHE A 67 12.89 0.37 0.48
CA PHE A 67 12.24 0.83 -0.74
C PHE A 67 11.95 2.34 -0.73
N PHE A 68 12.04 2.97 0.44
CA PHE A 68 11.79 4.39 0.66
C PHE A 68 13.08 5.21 0.79
N GLU A 69 14.25 4.59 0.66
CA GLU A 69 15.53 5.30 0.75
C GLU A 69 15.55 6.46 -0.26
N ASP A 70 15.88 7.67 0.25
CA ASP A 70 15.94 8.92 -0.52
C ASP A 70 14.61 9.36 -1.19
N ASP A 71 13.49 8.71 -0.87
CA ASP A 71 12.17 9.14 -1.34
C ASP A 71 11.55 10.22 -0.45
N ALA A 72 10.69 11.04 -1.04
CA ALA A 72 10.00 12.13 -0.34
C ALA A 72 9.16 11.66 0.86
N LEU A 73 8.69 10.42 0.84
CA LEU A 73 7.90 9.82 1.93
C LEU A 73 8.74 9.13 2.99
N ALA A 74 10.07 9.02 2.84
CA ALA A 74 10.94 8.26 3.73
C ALA A 74 10.78 8.66 5.22
N ALA A 75 10.79 9.95 5.50
CA ALA A 75 10.67 10.47 6.86
C ALA A 75 9.28 10.19 7.49
N GLU A 76 8.24 10.04 6.67
CA GLU A 76 6.87 9.80 7.12
C GLU A 76 6.51 8.31 7.18
N LEU A 77 7.37 7.41 6.68
CA LEU A 77 7.08 5.97 6.61
C LEU A 77 6.61 5.35 7.93
N PRO A 78 7.21 5.64 9.10
CA PRO A 78 6.71 5.10 10.37
C PRO A 78 5.27 5.56 10.70
N ALA A 79 4.92 6.80 10.34
CA ALA A 79 3.56 7.31 10.52
C ALA A 79 2.58 6.66 9.53
N ILE A 80 2.99 6.50 8.28
CA ILE A 80 2.22 5.78 7.24
C ILE A 80 1.91 4.36 7.71
N CYS A 81 2.91 3.62 8.23
CA CYS A 81 2.72 2.26 8.71
C CYS A 81 1.76 2.19 9.91
N ARG A 82 1.87 3.11 10.88
CA ARG A 82 0.93 3.16 12.02
C ARG A 82 -0.50 3.44 11.59
N GLU A 83 -0.70 4.32 10.63
CA GLU A 83 -2.00 4.65 10.07
C GLU A 83 -2.60 3.47 9.28
N ALA A 84 -1.79 2.80 8.46
CA ALA A 84 -2.23 1.72 7.60
C ALA A 84 -2.49 0.41 8.36
N PHE A 85 -1.62 0.04 9.31
CA PHE A 85 -1.57 -1.27 9.93
C PHE A 85 -1.97 -1.26 11.42
N GLY A 86 -2.98 -0.48 11.76
CA GLY A 86 -3.51 -0.36 13.12
C GLY A 86 -4.39 -1.53 13.58
N PHE A 87 -4.27 -2.71 12.96
CA PHE A 87 -5.00 -3.94 13.28
C PHE A 87 -4.07 -5.15 13.25
N PRO A 88 -4.40 -6.25 13.95
CA PRO A 88 -3.51 -7.40 14.07
C PRO A 88 -3.46 -8.25 12.79
N ALA A 89 -2.37 -8.99 12.63
CA ALA A 89 -2.21 -10.09 11.68
C ALA A 89 -1.59 -11.29 12.42
N PRO A 90 -2.37 -12.00 13.23
CA PRO A 90 -1.85 -13.10 14.03
C PRO A 90 -1.49 -14.30 13.18
N LEU A 91 -0.43 -15.00 13.58
CA LEU A 91 -0.03 -16.28 13.04
C LEU A 91 -0.43 -17.36 14.05
N LEU A 92 -1.40 -18.21 13.68
CA LEU A 92 -1.96 -19.23 14.57
C LEU A 92 -1.56 -20.63 14.13
N PRO A 93 -1.17 -21.52 15.07
CA PRO A 93 -0.89 -22.90 14.76
C PRO A 93 -2.18 -23.66 14.39
N LEU A 94 -2.08 -24.55 13.45
CA LEU A 94 -3.14 -25.50 13.09
C LEU A 94 -2.98 -26.83 13.85
N ALA A 95 -3.97 -27.71 13.69
CA ALA A 95 -3.93 -29.04 14.29
C ALA A 95 -2.81 -29.91 13.70
N THR A 96 -2.44 -29.70 12.43
CA THR A 96 -1.31 -30.38 11.79
C THR A 96 0.01 -29.80 12.32
N PRO A 97 0.95 -30.63 12.78
CA PRO A 97 2.26 -30.15 13.24
C PRO A 97 2.98 -29.33 12.16
N ASN A 98 3.56 -28.20 12.56
CA ASN A 98 4.28 -27.24 11.73
C ASN A 98 3.44 -26.43 10.73
N ASP A 99 2.13 -26.66 10.65
CA ASP A 99 1.24 -25.83 9.85
C ASP A 99 0.75 -24.63 10.66
N GLN A 100 0.72 -23.48 10.02
CA GLN A 100 0.24 -22.23 10.63
C GLN A 100 -0.63 -21.47 9.63
N VAL A 101 -1.58 -20.69 10.13
CA VAL A 101 -2.40 -19.78 9.33
C VAL A 101 -2.10 -18.34 9.74
N LEU A 102 -1.82 -17.50 8.75
CA LEU A 102 -1.72 -16.06 8.92
C LEU A 102 -3.10 -15.45 8.65
N GLU A 103 -3.72 -14.91 9.70
CA GLU A 103 -5.04 -14.31 9.58
C GLU A 103 -4.95 -12.87 9.10
N LEU A 104 -5.49 -12.58 7.91
CA LEU A 104 -5.44 -11.27 7.27
C LEU A 104 -6.81 -10.57 7.19
N PHE A 105 -7.78 -11.00 7.99
CA PHE A 105 -9.16 -10.51 7.95
C PHE A 105 -9.55 -9.64 9.17
N HIS A 106 -8.58 -9.18 9.94
CA HIS A 106 -8.84 -8.34 11.14
C HIS A 106 -8.92 -6.84 10.82
N GLY A 107 -8.79 -6.46 9.56
CA GLY A 107 -8.94 -5.07 9.11
C GLY A 107 -10.40 -4.62 9.03
N PRO A 108 -10.65 -3.33 8.75
CA PRO A 108 -11.99 -2.71 8.79
C PRO A 108 -13.03 -3.37 7.88
N THR A 109 -12.61 -3.98 6.77
CA THR A 109 -13.53 -4.63 5.82
C THR A 109 -13.44 -6.14 5.84
N ALA A 110 -12.72 -6.70 6.82
CA ALA A 110 -12.47 -8.14 6.96
C ALA A 110 -11.84 -8.79 5.70
N ALA A 111 -11.12 -8.01 4.91
CA ALA A 111 -10.43 -8.46 3.71
C ALA A 111 -8.93 -8.13 3.79
N PHE A 112 -8.06 -9.01 3.26
CA PHE A 112 -6.62 -8.75 3.23
C PHE A 112 -6.27 -7.48 2.40
N LYS A 113 -7.16 -7.02 1.54
CA LYS A 113 -7.01 -5.78 0.77
C LYS A 113 -6.90 -4.53 1.64
N ASP A 114 -7.37 -4.59 2.89
CA ASP A 114 -7.23 -3.50 3.85
C ASP A 114 -5.78 -3.07 4.04
N PHE A 115 -4.83 -4.00 4.00
CA PHE A 115 -3.40 -3.69 4.14
C PHE A 115 -2.92 -2.75 3.02
N GLY A 116 -3.10 -3.17 1.77
CA GLY A 116 -2.64 -2.39 0.62
C GLY A 116 -3.42 -1.09 0.41
N ALA A 117 -4.75 -1.14 0.55
CA ALA A 117 -5.61 0.03 0.32
C ALA A 117 -5.33 1.15 1.33
N ARG A 118 -5.20 0.82 2.62
CA ARG A 118 -4.88 1.81 3.67
C ARG A 118 -3.48 2.37 3.53
N PHE A 119 -2.49 1.53 3.18
CA PHE A 119 -1.13 1.99 2.93
C PHE A 119 -1.08 2.96 1.75
N LEU A 120 -1.74 2.62 0.64
CA LEU A 120 -1.84 3.48 -0.53
C LEU A 120 -2.55 4.81 -0.19
N ALA A 121 -3.66 4.76 0.55
CA ALA A 121 -4.38 5.96 0.96
C ALA A 121 -3.50 6.88 1.82
N ALA A 122 -2.77 6.33 2.78
CA ALA A 122 -1.85 7.08 3.63
C ALA A 122 -0.70 7.74 2.83
N CYS A 123 -0.15 7.05 1.83
CA CYS A 123 0.85 7.62 0.92
C CYS A 123 0.25 8.74 0.05
N LEU A 124 -0.86 8.48 -0.63
CA LEU A 124 -1.48 9.44 -1.54
C LEU A 124 -1.98 10.70 -0.83
N THR A 125 -2.51 10.58 0.40
CA THR A 125 -2.88 11.75 1.22
C THR A 125 -1.68 12.68 1.42
N ARG A 126 -0.49 12.13 1.65
CA ARG A 126 0.74 12.92 1.83
C ARG A 126 1.22 13.54 0.54
N LEU A 127 1.22 12.79 -0.54
CA LEU A 127 1.64 13.27 -1.86
C LEU A 127 0.70 14.36 -2.41
N HIS A 128 -0.58 14.33 -2.06
CA HIS A 128 -1.58 15.30 -2.51
C HIS A 128 -1.90 16.40 -1.51
N ARG A 129 -1.17 16.49 -0.39
CA ARG A 129 -1.43 17.45 0.71
C ARG A 129 -1.47 18.93 0.25
N GLN A 130 -0.70 19.27 -0.78
CA GLN A 130 -0.57 20.64 -1.30
C GLN A 130 -1.27 20.84 -2.65
N ALA A 131 -2.03 19.87 -3.12
CA ALA A 131 -2.71 19.99 -4.41
C ALA A 131 -3.96 20.87 -4.29
N ASP A 132 -4.17 21.76 -5.28
CA ASP A 132 -5.33 22.66 -5.35
C ASP A 132 -6.67 21.92 -5.55
N ARG A 133 -6.61 20.69 -6.03
CA ARG A 133 -7.78 19.87 -6.33
C ARG A 133 -7.66 18.48 -5.73
N PRO A 134 -8.78 17.90 -5.23
CA PRO A 134 -8.74 16.55 -4.70
C PRO A 134 -8.45 15.52 -5.81
N LEU A 135 -7.62 14.53 -5.50
CA LEU A 135 -7.42 13.36 -6.33
C LEU A 135 -8.66 12.46 -6.23
N THR A 136 -9.23 12.09 -7.38
CA THR A 136 -10.34 11.15 -7.42
C THR A 136 -9.84 9.74 -7.70
N ILE A 137 -10.07 8.84 -6.75
CA ILE A 137 -9.80 7.41 -6.86
C ILE A 137 -11.05 6.76 -7.45
N LEU A 138 -10.93 6.25 -8.67
CA LEU A 138 -12.01 5.52 -9.34
C LEU A 138 -11.74 4.02 -9.21
N VAL A 139 -12.65 3.29 -8.60
CA VAL A 139 -12.54 1.83 -8.45
C VAL A 139 -13.76 1.13 -9.05
N ALA A 140 -13.50 0.23 -10.00
CA ALA A 140 -14.53 -0.67 -10.55
C ALA A 140 -14.40 -2.01 -9.82
N THR A 141 -15.48 -2.48 -9.20
CA THR A 141 -15.44 -3.66 -8.33
C THR A 141 -16.76 -4.43 -8.34
N SER A 142 -16.67 -5.71 -8.01
CA SER A 142 -17.83 -6.55 -7.70
C SER A 142 -17.74 -7.22 -6.33
N GLY A 143 -16.83 -6.74 -5.46
CA GLY A 143 -16.60 -7.40 -4.16
C GLY A 143 -15.64 -6.66 -3.22
N ASP A 144 -14.88 -7.43 -2.46
CA ASP A 144 -14.07 -6.99 -1.32
C ASP A 144 -13.04 -5.90 -1.62
N THR A 145 -12.48 -5.87 -2.85
CA THR A 145 -11.52 -4.84 -3.24
C THR A 145 -12.14 -3.44 -3.18
N GLY A 146 -13.37 -3.30 -3.68
CA GLY A 146 -14.05 -2.02 -3.63
C GLY A 146 -14.39 -1.57 -2.21
N ALA A 147 -14.82 -2.49 -1.36
CA ALA A 147 -15.09 -2.20 0.05
C ALA A 147 -13.82 -1.71 0.77
N ALA A 148 -12.69 -2.39 0.58
CA ALA A 148 -11.41 -1.99 1.18
C ALA A 148 -10.94 -0.62 0.67
N VAL A 149 -11.04 -0.35 -0.63
CA VAL A 149 -10.70 0.95 -1.22
C VAL A 149 -11.65 2.03 -0.72
N ALA A 150 -12.97 1.79 -0.74
CA ALA A 150 -13.95 2.75 -0.23
C ALA A 150 -13.65 3.13 1.22
N ALA A 151 -13.46 2.14 2.10
CA ALA A 151 -13.17 2.37 3.51
C ALA A 151 -11.84 3.11 3.72
N ALA A 152 -10.79 2.76 2.96
CA ALA A 152 -9.47 3.36 3.12
C ALA A 152 -9.41 4.82 2.66
N PHE A 153 -10.12 5.16 1.59
CA PHE A 153 -10.09 6.49 0.97
C PHE A 153 -11.21 7.42 1.43
N HIS A 154 -12.23 6.88 2.11
CA HIS A 154 -13.34 7.68 2.62
C HIS A 154 -12.86 8.75 3.62
N LYS A 155 -13.27 10.00 3.39
CA LYS A 155 -12.91 11.16 4.23
C LYS A 155 -11.41 11.43 4.37
N GLN A 156 -10.56 10.89 3.50
CA GLN A 156 -9.15 11.25 3.51
C GLN A 156 -8.96 12.68 2.96
N PRO A 157 -8.16 13.52 3.63
CA PRO A 157 -7.89 14.87 3.17
C PRO A 157 -7.29 14.89 1.75
N GLY A 158 -7.84 15.72 0.86
CA GLY A 158 -7.36 15.85 -0.50
C GLY A 158 -7.70 14.68 -1.43
N LEU A 159 -8.45 13.67 -0.95
CA LEU A 159 -8.85 12.51 -1.75
C LEU A 159 -10.37 12.41 -1.86
N ARG A 160 -10.82 11.86 -2.98
CA ARG A 160 -12.22 11.49 -3.22
C ARG A 160 -12.25 10.07 -3.77
N VAL A 161 -13.19 9.26 -3.32
CA VAL A 161 -13.39 7.90 -3.85
C VAL A 161 -14.72 7.84 -4.61
N VAL A 162 -14.70 7.18 -5.77
CA VAL A 162 -15.88 6.85 -6.57
C VAL A 162 -15.84 5.36 -6.85
N VAL A 163 -16.88 4.65 -6.46
CA VAL A 163 -17.00 3.21 -6.63
C VAL A 163 -18.02 2.89 -7.71
N LEU A 164 -17.58 2.13 -8.71
CA LEU A 164 -18.43 1.59 -9.76
C LEU A 164 -18.64 0.10 -9.51
N TYR A 165 -19.88 -0.32 -9.38
CA TYR A 165 -20.23 -1.73 -9.26
C TYR A 165 -21.49 -2.08 -10.06
N PRO A 166 -21.62 -3.33 -10.54
CA PRO A 166 -22.76 -3.73 -11.35
C PRO A 166 -24.04 -3.77 -10.50
N ASP A 167 -25.07 -3.06 -10.94
CA ASP A 167 -26.37 -3.05 -10.28
C ASP A 167 -26.97 -4.46 -10.18
N GLY A 168 -27.48 -4.80 -9.00
CA GLY A 168 -28.09 -6.10 -8.72
C GLY A 168 -27.14 -7.30 -8.73
N ARG A 169 -25.80 -7.08 -8.89
CA ARG A 169 -24.81 -8.17 -8.94
C ARG A 169 -23.82 -8.19 -7.77
N VAL A 170 -24.07 -7.39 -6.76
CA VAL A 170 -23.36 -7.42 -5.47
C VAL A 170 -24.35 -7.83 -4.39
N SER A 171 -23.87 -8.51 -3.35
CA SER A 171 -24.75 -8.87 -2.24
C SER A 171 -25.23 -7.61 -1.49
N PRO A 172 -26.35 -7.67 -0.76
CA PRO A 172 -26.82 -6.54 0.05
C PRO A 172 -25.78 -6.04 1.05
N ARG A 173 -24.97 -6.93 1.62
CA ARG A 173 -23.87 -6.58 2.54
C ARG A 173 -22.76 -5.83 1.81
N GLN A 174 -22.37 -6.29 0.63
CA GLN A 174 -21.38 -5.58 -0.19
C GLN A 174 -21.91 -4.22 -0.64
N ALA A 175 -23.16 -4.12 -1.11
CA ALA A 175 -23.77 -2.84 -1.47
C ALA A 175 -23.75 -1.85 -0.29
N HIS A 176 -24.05 -2.32 0.93
CA HIS A 176 -24.01 -1.50 2.14
C HIS A 176 -22.58 -1.02 2.49
N GLN A 177 -21.54 -1.84 2.19
CA GLN A 177 -20.15 -1.44 2.41
C GLN A 177 -19.63 -0.45 1.35
N LEU A 178 -20.27 -0.39 0.18
CA LEU A 178 -19.87 0.45 -0.94
C LEU A 178 -20.58 1.82 -0.95
N GLY A 179 -21.68 1.97 -0.26
CA GLY A 179 -22.50 3.18 -0.15
C GLY A 179 -22.60 3.66 1.27
#